data_29c6f24c3829883d8f7a7cb4d884f2e8
#
_entry.id   29c6f24c3829883d8f7a7cb4d884f2e8
#
_cell.length_a   1.000
_cell.length_b   1.000
_cell.length_c   1.000
_cell.angle_alpha   90.00
_cell.angle_beta   90.00
_cell.angle_gamma   90.00
#
_symmetry.space_group_name_H-M   'P 1'
#
loop_
_entity.id
_entity.type
_entity.pdbx_description
1 polymer ?
#
loop_
_entity_poly.entity_id
_entity_poly.type
_entity_poly.pdbx_seq_one_letter_code
_entity_poly.pdbx_strand_id
1 'polypeptide(L)'
;EKKDARVLVAISADDELVGGIVYFGDMAEYGSGGIATTVKNASGIRLLGVSARARGTGTGKALARACIQLARDKGHSHVVLHTTHAMQVAWSLYEKLGFERSKDLDFVQEGLQVFGFRLWLGET
;
A
#
# COMPACT_ATOMS: atom_id res chain seq x y z
N GLU A 1 0.27 19.97 -4.79
CA GLU A 1 0.42 19.30 -3.51
C GLU A 1 -0.76 18.40 -3.20
N LYS A 2 -0.47 17.18 -2.77
CA LYS A 2 -1.52 16.19 -2.49
C LYS A 2 -2.00 16.36 -1.05
N LYS A 3 -3.29 16.60 -0.92
CA LYS A 3 -3.88 16.96 0.37
C LYS A 3 -3.89 15.84 1.40
N ASP A 4 -4.10 14.62 0.97
CA ASP A 4 -4.30 13.49 1.88
C ASP A 4 -3.29 12.39 1.66
N ALA A 5 -2.09 12.77 1.23
CA ALA A 5 -1.00 11.84 1.03
C ALA A 5 0.05 12.06 2.12
N ARG A 6 0.52 10.96 2.70
CA ARG A 6 1.56 11.00 3.73
C ARG A 6 2.63 9.98 3.40
N VAL A 7 3.88 10.40 3.59
CA VAL A 7 5.01 9.47 3.48
C VAL A 7 5.36 9.03 4.90
N LEU A 8 5.30 7.73 5.13
CA LEU A 8 5.73 7.14 6.40
C LEU A 8 7.08 6.50 6.17
N VAL A 9 7.97 6.69 7.12
CA VAL A 9 9.32 6.13 7.02
C VAL A 9 9.64 5.30 8.23
N ALA A 10 10.53 4.33 8.03
CA ALA A 10 11.07 3.51 9.09
C ALA A 10 12.52 3.91 9.32
N ILE A 11 12.84 4.20 10.57
CA ILE A 11 14.19 4.62 10.96
C ILE A 11 14.75 3.54 11.90
N SER A 12 15.96 3.08 11.63
CA SER A 12 16.60 2.07 12.46
C SER A 12 17.07 2.66 13.79
N ALA A 13 17.49 1.79 14.69
CA ALA A 13 18.06 2.22 15.97
C ALA A 13 19.31 3.09 15.78
N ASP A 14 19.97 2.98 14.63
CA ASP A 14 21.16 3.76 14.30
C ASP A 14 20.82 5.05 13.54
N ASP A 15 19.56 5.48 13.56
CA ASP A 15 19.09 6.68 12.88
C ASP A 15 19.21 6.63 11.35
N GLU A 16 19.19 5.43 10.78
CA GLU A 16 19.25 5.29 9.34
C GLU A 16 17.86 5.07 8.75
N LEU A 17 17.58 5.68 7.62
CA LEU A 17 16.34 5.47 6.87
C LEU A 17 16.38 4.08 6.26
N VAL A 18 15.47 3.20 6.65
CA VAL A 18 15.47 1.80 6.20
C VAL A 18 14.21 1.39 5.45
N GLY A 19 13.24 2.25 5.34
CA GLY A 19 12.04 1.92 4.57
C GLY A 19 11.11 3.10 4.43
N GLY A 20 10.20 3.01 3.48
CA GLY A 20 9.20 4.04 3.26
C GLY A 20 7.97 3.52 2.54
N ILE A 21 6.84 4.13 2.81
CA ILE A 21 5.55 3.82 2.19
C ILE A 21 4.76 5.12 2.06
N VAL A 22 3.97 5.22 1.01
CA VAL A 22 3.07 6.37 0.85
C VAL A 22 1.66 5.92 1.17
N TYR A 23 0.99 6.67 2.01
CA TYR A 23 -0.42 6.49 2.34
C TYR A 23 -1.24 7.55 1.63
N PHE A 24 -2.32 7.14 0.97
CA PHE A 24 -3.27 8.03 0.31
C PHE A 24 -4.62 7.90 1.01
N GLY A 25 -5.03 8.93 1.71
CA GLY A 25 -6.35 8.97 2.34
C GLY A 25 -7.46 9.35 1.38
N ASP A 26 -7.12 9.69 0.14
CA ASP A 26 -8.06 10.01 -0.93
C ASP A 26 -7.55 9.33 -2.20
N MET A 27 -8.34 8.41 -2.74
CA MET A 27 -7.91 7.66 -3.91
C MET A 27 -7.74 8.54 -5.16
N ALA A 28 -8.38 9.69 -5.21
CA ALA A 28 -8.15 10.65 -6.30
C ALA A 28 -6.68 11.07 -6.38
N GLU A 29 -5.96 11.00 -5.27
CA GLU A 29 -4.54 11.35 -5.20
C GLU A 29 -3.60 10.18 -5.46
N TYR A 30 -4.15 8.98 -5.57
CA TYR A 30 -3.36 7.75 -5.69
C TYR A 30 -2.48 7.72 -6.94
N GLY A 31 -2.92 8.34 -8.02
CA GLY A 31 -2.10 8.51 -9.21
C GLY A 31 -1.79 7.24 -9.97
N SER A 32 -2.63 6.23 -9.87
CA SER A 32 -2.44 4.95 -10.56
C SER A 32 -3.36 4.86 -11.77
N GLY A 33 -3.12 3.86 -12.63
CA GLY A 33 -3.98 3.60 -13.78
C GLY A 33 -5.23 2.84 -13.40
N GLY A 34 -6.02 2.49 -14.40
CA GLY A 34 -7.28 1.77 -14.20
C GLY A 34 -8.30 2.60 -13.47
N ILE A 35 -9.14 1.94 -12.69
CA ILE A 35 -10.24 2.61 -11.99
C ILE A 35 -9.88 3.05 -10.57
N ALA A 36 -8.65 2.81 -10.14
CA ALA A 36 -8.27 3.04 -8.73
C ALA A 36 -8.59 4.44 -8.23
N THR A 37 -8.39 5.47 -9.08
CA THR A 37 -8.65 6.85 -8.66
C THR A 37 -10.13 7.18 -8.52
N THR A 38 -11.01 6.29 -8.95
CA THR A 38 -12.46 6.48 -8.83
C THR A 38 -13.05 5.73 -7.63
N VAL A 39 -12.25 4.93 -6.94
CA VAL A 39 -12.74 4.13 -5.81
C VAL A 39 -13.06 5.04 -4.63
N LYS A 40 -14.24 4.85 -4.06
CA LYS A 40 -14.71 5.66 -2.93
C LYS A 40 -14.58 4.91 -1.62
N ASN A 41 -14.50 5.65 -0.53
CA ASN A 41 -14.47 5.09 0.82
C ASN A 41 -13.29 4.15 1.02
N ALA A 42 -12.16 4.50 0.43
CA ALA A 42 -10.96 3.68 0.44
C ALA A 42 -9.71 4.53 0.65
N SER A 43 -8.71 3.93 1.24
CA SER A 43 -7.35 4.46 1.27
C SER A 43 -6.49 3.65 0.31
N GLY A 44 -5.40 4.25 -0.15
CA GLY A 44 -4.42 3.55 -0.99
C GLY A 44 -3.05 3.56 -0.34
N ILE A 45 -2.23 2.57 -0.66
CA ILE A 45 -0.84 2.55 -0.20
C ILE A 45 0.08 2.21 -1.36
N ARG A 46 1.30 2.71 -1.27
CA ARG A 46 2.34 2.43 -2.26
C ARG A 46 3.67 2.26 -1.52
N LEU A 47 4.17 1.04 -1.52
CA LEU A 47 5.46 0.76 -0.89
C LEU A 47 6.58 1.36 -1.73
N LEU A 48 7.40 2.21 -1.13
CA LEU A 48 8.55 2.79 -1.78
C LEU A 48 9.74 1.84 -1.73
N GLY A 49 9.93 1.17 -0.61
CA GLY A 49 10.97 0.17 -0.49
C GLY A 49 11.36 -0.09 0.96
N VAL A 50 12.11 -1.16 1.15
CA VAL A 50 12.75 -1.51 2.42
C VAL A 50 14.19 -1.85 2.09
N SER A 51 15.15 -1.25 2.82
CA SER A 51 16.56 -1.49 2.55
C SER A 51 16.90 -2.97 2.77
N ALA A 52 17.93 -3.45 2.07
CA ALA A 52 18.34 -4.84 2.18
C ALA A 52 18.67 -5.22 3.63
N ARG A 53 19.24 -4.29 4.40
CA ARG A 53 19.61 -4.52 5.79
C ARG A 53 18.40 -4.74 6.69
N ALA A 54 17.28 -4.15 6.35
CA ALA A 54 16.06 -4.23 7.16
C ALA A 54 15.08 -5.31 6.68
N ARG A 55 15.39 -6.00 5.60
CA ARG A 55 14.52 -7.07 5.10
C ARG A 55 14.50 -8.23 6.10
N GLY A 56 13.32 -8.80 6.28
CA GLY A 56 13.14 -9.88 7.23
C GLY A 56 13.01 -9.42 8.67
N THR A 57 13.06 -8.10 8.94
CA THR A 57 12.93 -7.56 10.30
C THR A 57 11.51 -7.11 10.63
N GLY A 58 10.58 -7.22 9.68
CA GLY A 58 9.22 -6.76 9.89
C GLY A 58 8.99 -5.29 9.54
N THR A 59 9.96 -4.63 8.94
CA THR A 59 9.85 -3.21 8.59
C THR A 59 8.71 -2.96 7.61
N GLY A 60 8.63 -3.73 6.52
CA GLY A 60 7.56 -3.57 5.53
C GLY A 60 6.19 -3.82 6.13
N LYS A 61 6.08 -4.85 6.99
CA LYS A 61 4.85 -5.17 7.69
C LYS A 61 4.42 -4.03 8.61
N ALA A 62 5.37 -3.45 9.35
CA ALA A 62 5.07 -2.35 10.25
C ALA A 62 4.59 -1.12 9.49
N LEU A 63 5.24 -0.81 8.37
CA LEU A 63 4.83 0.32 7.52
C LEU A 63 3.42 0.11 6.98
N ALA A 64 3.13 -1.08 6.46
CA ALA A 64 1.81 -1.38 5.93
C ALA A 64 0.75 -1.33 7.02
N ARG A 65 1.04 -1.86 8.19
CA ARG A 65 0.10 -1.83 9.33
C ARG A 65 -0.20 -0.42 9.79
N ALA A 66 0.79 0.46 9.78
CA ALA A 66 0.58 1.86 10.14
C ALA A 66 -0.41 2.51 9.17
N CYS A 67 -0.28 2.22 7.88
CA CYS A 67 -1.20 2.73 6.87
C CYS A 67 -2.61 2.16 7.03
N ILE A 68 -2.71 0.87 7.34
CA ILE A 68 -4.01 0.24 7.59
C ILE A 68 -4.70 0.92 8.77
N GLN A 69 -3.94 1.24 9.81
CA GLN A 69 -4.50 1.94 10.97
C GLN A 69 -4.99 3.34 10.59
N LEU A 70 -4.24 4.06 9.75
CA LEU A 70 -4.69 5.36 9.27
C LEU A 70 -6.01 5.25 8.51
N ALA A 71 -6.16 4.20 7.69
CA ALA A 71 -7.40 3.97 6.97
C ALA A 71 -8.57 3.69 7.91
N ARG A 72 -8.34 2.91 8.96
CA ARG A 72 -9.36 2.65 9.98
C ARG A 72 -9.76 3.93 10.71
N ASP A 73 -8.77 4.74 11.09
CA ASP A 73 -9.02 5.99 11.80
C ASP A 73 -9.83 6.96 10.93
N LYS A 74 -9.63 6.90 9.63
CA LYS A 74 -10.37 7.74 8.69
C LYS A 74 -11.77 7.22 8.41
N GLY A 75 -12.08 6.00 8.84
CA GLY A 75 -13.39 5.39 8.65
C GLY A 75 -13.59 4.78 7.27
N HIS A 76 -12.53 4.50 6.55
CA HIS A 76 -12.63 3.90 5.22
C HIS A 76 -12.96 2.42 5.32
N SER A 77 -13.67 1.91 4.31
CA SER A 77 -14.10 0.51 4.30
C SER A 77 -12.99 -0.43 3.85
N HIS A 78 -12.03 0.05 3.08
CA HIS A 78 -10.97 -0.83 2.59
C HIS A 78 -9.73 -0.05 2.17
N VAL A 79 -8.65 -0.81 1.95
CA VAL A 79 -7.35 -0.29 1.49
C VAL A 79 -7.02 -0.92 0.14
N VAL A 80 -6.55 -0.11 -0.80
CA VAL A 80 -6.20 -0.52 -2.16
C VAL A 80 -4.69 -0.47 -2.34
N LEU A 81 -4.14 -1.46 -3.02
CA LEU A 81 -2.75 -1.40 -3.47
C LEU A 81 -2.59 -2.12 -4.81
N HIS A 82 -1.48 -1.84 -5.46
CA HIS A 82 -1.09 -2.52 -6.70
C HIS A 82 0.32 -3.08 -6.56
N THR A 83 0.57 -4.19 -7.23
CA THR A 83 1.92 -4.76 -7.30
C THR A 83 2.08 -5.52 -8.62
N THR A 84 3.28 -6.00 -8.88
CA THR A 84 3.60 -6.74 -10.11
C THR A 84 4.20 -8.09 -9.76
N HIS A 85 4.30 -8.97 -10.75
CA HIS A 85 4.94 -10.29 -10.54
C HIS A 85 6.40 -10.18 -10.14
N ALA A 86 7.07 -9.10 -10.52
CA ALA A 86 8.47 -8.89 -10.14
C ALA A 86 8.64 -8.60 -8.66
N MET A 87 7.56 -8.20 -7.98
CA MET A 87 7.60 -7.80 -6.57
C MET A 87 7.06 -8.91 -5.65
N GLN A 88 7.63 -10.11 -5.77
CA GLN A 88 7.10 -11.28 -5.05
C GLN A 88 7.19 -11.17 -3.53
N VAL A 89 8.22 -10.52 -3.02
CA VAL A 89 8.34 -10.33 -1.57
C VAL A 89 7.20 -9.47 -1.05
N ALA A 90 6.92 -8.36 -1.75
CA ALA A 90 5.81 -7.47 -1.39
C ALA A 90 4.47 -8.19 -1.57
N TRP A 91 4.31 -8.93 -2.66
CA TRP A 91 3.10 -9.71 -2.92
C TRP A 91 2.81 -10.64 -1.74
N SER A 92 3.80 -11.42 -1.31
CA SER A 92 3.65 -12.33 -0.18
C SER A 92 3.30 -11.59 1.11
N LEU A 93 3.94 -10.45 1.34
CA LEU A 93 3.65 -9.63 2.51
C LEU A 93 2.19 -9.20 2.54
N TYR A 94 1.67 -8.72 1.41
CA TYR A 94 0.30 -8.25 1.33
C TYR A 94 -0.70 -9.38 1.56
N GLU A 95 -0.43 -10.55 1.00
CA GLU A 95 -1.30 -11.71 1.22
C GLU A 95 -1.31 -12.10 2.70
N LYS A 96 -0.16 -12.07 3.36
CA LYS A 96 -0.08 -12.40 4.79
C LYS A 96 -0.81 -11.38 5.65
N LEU A 97 -0.94 -10.15 5.19
CA LEU A 97 -1.69 -9.12 5.90
C LEU A 97 -3.20 -9.22 5.66
N GLY A 98 -3.62 -10.09 4.75
CA GLY A 98 -5.03 -10.29 4.46
C GLY A 98 -5.53 -9.62 3.19
N PHE A 99 -4.64 -9.00 2.42
CA PHE A 99 -5.04 -8.43 1.14
C PHE A 99 -5.41 -9.54 0.16
N GLU A 100 -6.46 -9.31 -0.61
CA GLU A 100 -6.95 -10.25 -1.61
C GLU A 100 -6.91 -9.61 -2.99
N ARG A 101 -6.69 -10.47 -4.00
CA ARG A 101 -6.73 -10.00 -5.38
C ARG A 101 -8.08 -9.38 -5.70
N SER A 102 -8.05 -8.27 -6.40
CA SER A 102 -9.26 -7.57 -6.84
C SER A 102 -9.07 -7.20 -8.30
N LYS A 103 -9.58 -8.07 -9.19
CA LYS A 103 -9.30 -7.97 -10.62
C LYS A 103 -9.80 -6.69 -11.27
N ASP A 104 -10.83 -6.10 -10.69
CA ASP A 104 -11.38 -4.83 -11.20
C ASP A 104 -10.37 -3.69 -11.13
N LEU A 105 -9.36 -3.82 -10.27
CA LEU A 105 -8.31 -2.81 -10.11
C LEU A 105 -7.12 -3.04 -11.04
N ASP A 106 -7.05 -4.18 -11.71
CA ASP A 106 -5.92 -4.50 -12.58
C ASP A 106 -5.85 -3.57 -13.79
N PHE A 107 -4.64 -3.31 -14.25
CA PHE A 107 -4.44 -2.58 -15.49
C PHE A 107 -3.10 -2.96 -16.09
N VAL A 108 -2.87 -2.52 -17.34
CA VAL A 108 -1.61 -2.75 -18.04
C VAL A 108 -0.97 -1.39 -18.26
N GLN A 109 0.30 -1.28 -17.92
CA GLN A 109 1.07 -0.06 -18.14
C GLN A 109 2.32 -0.39 -18.94
N GLU A 110 2.41 0.14 -20.15
CA GLU A 110 3.55 -0.08 -21.04
C GLU A 110 3.89 -1.56 -21.18
N GLY A 111 2.87 -2.38 -21.36
CA GLY A 111 3.04 -3.82 -21.52
C GLY A 111 3.21 -4.60 -20.21
N LEU A 112 3.32 -3.90 -19.09
CA LEU A 112 3.48 -4.54 -17.78
C LEU A 112 2.12 -4.73 -17.12
N GLN A 113 1.82 -5.97 -16.71
CA GLN A 113 0.61 -6.29 -16.00
C GLN A 113 0.73 -5.83 -14.53
N VAL A 114 -0.20 -4.99 -14.09
CA VAL A 114 -0.25 -4.48 -12.73
C VAL A 114 -1.48 -5.04 -12.04
N PHE A 115 -1.29 -5.69 -10.90
CA PHE A 115 -2.33 -6.43 -10.19
C PHE A 115 -2.83 -5.65 -9.00
N GLY A 116 -4.15 -5.54 -8.88
CA GLY A 116 -4.77 -4.83 -7.77
C GLY A 116 -5.15 -5.76 -6.63
N PHE A 117 -5.10 -5.21 -5.43
CA PHE A 117 -5.45 -5.91 -4.20
C PHE A 117 -6.31 -5.01 -3.32
N ARG A 118 -7.17 -5.61 -2.52
CA ARG A 118 -7.97 -4.92 -1.50
C ARG A 118 -7.86 -5.62 -0.17
N LEU A 119 -7.81 -4.83 0.87
CA LEU A 119 -8.00 -5.34 2.24
C LEU A 119 -9.28 -4.70 2.77
N TRP A 120 -10.28 -5.52 3.04
CA TRP A 120 -11.52 -5.04 3.64
C TRP A 120 -11.32 -4.92 5.14
N LEU A 121 -11.64 -3.76 5.68
CA LEU A 121 -11.38 -3.48 7.10
C LEU A 121 -12.44 -4.04 8.02
N GLY A 122 -13.59 -4.37 7.47
CA GLY A 122 -14.68 -4.90 8.25
C GLY A 122 -15.34 -3.84 9.12
N GLU A 123 -16.24 -4.28 9.95
CA GLU A 123 -16.90 -3.40 10.91
C GLU A 123 -16.24 -3.59 12.27
N THR A 124 -16.02 -2.50 12.95
CA THR A 124 -15.46 -2.53 14.30
C THR A 124 -16.40 -1.87 15.28
#